data_abeb4e9c963ebfb61a12eb914f72189f
#
_entry.id   abeb4e9c963ebfb61a12eb914f72189f
#
_cell.length_a   1.000
_cell.length_b   1.000
_cell.length_c   1.000
_cell.angle_alpha   90.00
_cell.angle_beta   90.00
_cell.angle_gamma   90.00
#
_symmetry.space_group_name_H-M   'P 1'
#
loop_
_entity.id
_entity.type
_entity.pdbx_description
1 polymer ?
#
loop_
_entity_poly.entity_id
_entity_poly.type
_entity_poly.pdbx_seq_one_letter_code
_entity_poly.pdbx_strand_id
1 'polypeptide(L)'
;TLWHTLSLHDALPIFAPSKTKGGQSIIANDTHLMLALPSPWIIMHLECPTYRCAGVTLPGIPVITAGFNGTIAWGETMVMADSQDLFIEKIKRENDNLLYLFKGKWLQVKTRQETFKIKGEDPVTIPVFSTHHGPLLNSALQHLPMPPEMPVQPLPVNIPYGLSLSWIVKDGDVTLDAFYRLGRARSMKQARDAISGIHSIYLNIVYGDSQNIGWQVTGLYPVRKKGTGQFPSPGWTGEYEWDGFLPFSALPHSKNPASQYLCTANHRTVGKNYPVHLTSSWYNQERARRIDQVLSGKDDFTIEDVMNLQNDRYSMMAKKVQDILYHGRTGKLLRKAMDSMKPSHREYAEKALRMLQPGSFNCIMDTGSAGAALMGALYHSFTRAAFMDELGKEDSIQWESFIQASMTSFSATDQLLVYTDNSTFYDDISTPEVENKYDILARSLYQAWNLCREELGNDENEWEWGALHTYHWQHDIAKKTGLLKGYLNRGPFPAGGDVHTVNVAGFTWGKNFDVWMIPAMRMIVDFNSSEPLHIITTPEESGHPSSPHYDDMIPFFLEGRYQEIPLGSESSNRHYTFTMILTP
;
A
#
# COMPACT_ATOMS: atom_id res chain seq x y z
N THR A 1 -2.71 -11.96 9.16
CA THR A 1 -1.30 -11.85 8.71
C THR A 1 -1.15 -11.84 7.20
N LEU A 2 -1.92 -12.59 6.39
CA LEU A 2 -1.88 -12.47 4.91
C LEU A 2 -2.40 -11.10 4.41
N TRP A 3 -3.32 -10.47 5.13
CA TRP A 3 -3.92 -9.19 4.77
C TRP A 3 -2.99 -7.97 4.99
N HIS A 4 -2.05 -8.03 5.92
CA HIS A 4 -1.02 -6.99 6.07
C HIS A 4 0.07 -7.09 4.99
N THR A 5 0.22 -8.25 4.35
CA THR A 5 1.15 -8.46 3.23
C THR A 5 0.61 -7.99 1.89
N LEU A 6 -0.71 -7.78 1.77
CA LEU A 6 -1.39 -7.37 0.54
C LEU A 6 -1.96 -5.93 0.60
N SER A 7 -1.38 -5.04 1.41
CA SER A 7 -1.69 -3.61 1.28
C SER A 7 -1.04 -3.08 0.01
N LEU A 8 -1.75 -3.23 -1.10
CA LEU A 8 -1.37 -2.75 -2.42
C LEU A 8 -1.44 -1.22 -2.44
N HIS A 9 -0.30 -0.57 -2.54
CA HIS A 9 -0.16 0.88 -2.75
C HIS A 9 0.14 1.13 -4.22
N ASP A 10 -0.85 1.06 -5.08
CA ASP A 10 -0.62 0.96 -6.51
C ASP A 10 -0.77 2.30 -7.22
N ALA A 11 -0.14 2.42 -8.39
CA ALA A 11 -0.36 3.52 -9.32
C ALA A 11 -0.72 2.95 -10.71
N LEU A 12 -1.76 3.51 -11.34
CA LEU A 12 -2.25 3.09 -12.64
C LEU A 12 -2.53 4.29 -13.53
N PRO A 13 -1.64 4.64 -14.47
CA PRO A 13 -2.01 5.44 -15.62
C PRO A 13 -2.55 4.55 -16.74
N ILE A 14 -3.61 5.02 -17.42
CA ILE A 14 -4.12 4.44 -18.65
C ILE A 14 -4.43 5.57 -19.64
N PHE A 15 -3.97 5.39 -20.87
CA PHE A 15 -3.99 6.40 -21.93
C PHE A 15 -4.93 5.97 -23.05
N ALA A 16 -5.86 6.84 -23.44
CA ALA A 16 -6.66 6.64 -24.64
C ALA A 16 -5.80 6.83 -25.91
N PRO A 17 -6.23 6.34 -27.07
CA PRO A 17 -5.51 6.47 -28.32
C PRO A 17 -5.07 7.90 -28.67
N SER A 18 -5.89 8.90 -28.37
CA SER A 18 -5.58 10.30 -28.62
C SER A 18 -4.47 10.90 -27.75
N LYS A 19 -4.07 10.19 -26.67
CA LYS A 19 -2.96 10.56 -25.78
C LYS A 19 -1.64 9.87 -26.14
N THR A 20 -1.64 8.96 -27.09
CA THR A 20 -0.45 8.17 -27.45
C THR A 20 0.04 8.51 -28.83
N LYS A 21 1.34 8.47 -29.04
CA LYS A 21 1.98 8.74 -30.34
C LYS A 21 1.57 7.73 -31.41
N GLY A 22 1.35 6.48 -31.04
CA GLY A 22 0.97 5.41 -31.96
C GLY A 22 -0.53 5.35 -32.29
N GLY A 23 -1.38 6.10 -31.60
CA GLY A 23 -2.84 6.14 -31.83
C GLY A 23 -3.59 4.90 -31.34
N GLN A 24 -2.99 4.11 -30.44
CA GLN A 24 -3.66 3.03 -29.71
C GLN A 24 -3.39 3.20 -28.21
N SER A 25 -4.24 2.62 -27.37
CA SER A 25 -4.13 2.81 -25.92
C SER A 25 -2.84 2.22 -25.33
N ILE A 26 -2.40 2.77 -24.20
CA ILE A 26 -1.36 2.21 -23.34
C ILE A 26 -1.93 2.04 -21.93
N ILE A 27 -1.68 0.90 -21.29
CA ILE A 27 -2.13 0.59 -19.95
C ILE A 27 -0.91 0.25 -19.10
N ALA A 28 -0.72 0.95 -18.00
CA ALA A 28 0.34 0.64 -17.05
C ALA A 28 -0.21 0.25 -15.68
N ASN A 29 0.48 -0.63 -14.99
CA ASN A 29 0.21 -1.05 -13.63
C ASN A 29 1.50 -1.13 -12.83
N ASP A 30 1.44 -0.66 -11.59
CA ASP A 30 2.57 -0.62 -10.68
C ASP A 30 2.05 -0.98 -9.27
N THR A 31 2.24 -2.24 -8.85
CA THR A 31 1.74 -2.70 -7.56
C THR A 31 2.80 -2.57 -6.47
N HIS A 32 2.49 -1.80 -5.43
CA HIS A 32 3.42 -1.54 -4.34
C HIS A 32 3.13 -2.47 -3.16
N LEU A 33 4.07 -3.34 -2.86
CA LEU A 33 3.99 -4.31 -1.76
C LEU A 33 5.20 -4.20 -0.83
N MET A 34 5.15 -4.96 0.26
CA MET A 34 6.32 -5.12 1.13
C MET A 34 7.49 -5.73 0.36
N LEU A 35 8.66 -5.20 0.63
CA LEU A 35 9.93 -5.71 0.11
C LEU A 35 10.15 -7.13 0.61
N ALA A 36 10.00 -8.12 -0.25
CA ALA A 36 10.06 -9.53 0.06
C ALA A 36 11.00 -10.28 -0.88
N LEU A 37 11.57 -11.38 -0.40
CA LEU A 37 12.39 -12.32 -1.17
C LEU A 37 11.97 -13.75 -0.79
N PRO A 38 11.41 -14.54 -1.70
CA PRO A 38 11.15 -14.26 -3.11
C PRO A 38 10.03 -13.22 -3.35
N SER A 39 9.83 -12.84 -4.62
CA SER A 39 8.71 -11.98 -5.04
C SER A 39 7.37 -12.61 -4.67
N PRO A 40 6.36 -11.83 -4.27
CA PRO A 40 4.99 -12.31 -4.16
C PRO A 40 4.34 -12.56 -5.53
N TRP A 41 4.87 -11.96 -6.61
CA TRP A 41 4.36 -12.09 -7.96
C TRP A 41 5.12 -13.13 -8.78
N ILE A 42 4.39 -13.88 -9.60
CA ILE A 42 4.91 -14.81 -10.61
C ILE A 42 4.49 -14.30 -11.99
N ILE A 43 5.44 -14.12 -12.90
CA ILE A 43 5.16 -13.86 -14.32
C ILE A 43 4.72 -15.18 -14.95
N MET A 44 3.56 -15.18 -15.61
CA MET A 44 3.00 -16.40 -16.18
C MET A 44 2.37 -16.13 -17.54
N HIS A 45 2.61 -17.05 -18.48
CA HIS A 45 1.90 -17.13 -19.75
C HIS A 45 1.12 -18.44 -19.80
N LEU A 46 -0.20 -18.37 -19.91
CA LEU A 46 -1.10 -19.50 -20.00
C LEU A 46 -1.69 -19.57 -21.41
N GLU A 47 -1.51 -20.70 -22.09
CA GLU A 47 -2.06 -20.90 -23.43
C GLU A 47 -2.68 -22.26 -23.61
N CYS A 48 -3.90 -22.28 -24.16
CA CYS A 48 -4.57 -23.47 -24.67
C CYS A 48 -5.49 -23.05 -25.85
N PRO A 49 -6.14 -23.96 -26.58
CA PRO A 49 -6.95 -23.59 -27.74
C PRO A 49 -8.05 -22.57 -27.50
N THR A 50 -8.53 -22.44 -26.26
CA THR A 50 -9.64 -21.53 -25.88
C THR A 50 -9.24 -20.42 -24.89
N TYR A 51 -7.98 -20.39 -24.47
CA TYR A 51 -7.48 -19.44 -23.48
C TYR A 51 -6.05 -19.04 -23.81
N ARG A 52 -5.79 -17.74 -23.87
CA ARG A 52 -4.44 -17.17 -24.00
C ARG A 52 -4.37 -15.92 -23.15
N CYS A 53 -3.42 -15.87 -22.22
CA CYS A 53 -3.27 -14.77 -21.30
C CYS A 53 -1.85 -14.77 -20.71
N ALA A 54 -1.22 -13.60 -20.62
CA ALA A 54 0.05 -13.42 -19.95
C ALA A 54 -0.01 -12.22 -18.98
N GLY A 55 0.81 -12.28 -17.95
CA GLY A 55 0.85 -11.25 -16.90
C GLY A 55 1.37 -11.80 -15.60
N VAL A 56 0.87 -11.28 -14.48
CA VAL A 56 1.25 -11.74 -13.14
C VAL A 56 0.11 -12.47 -12.43
N THR A 57 0.53 -13.36 -11.54
CA THR A 57 -0.32 -14.06 -10.58
C THR A 57 0.42 -14.25 -9.26
N LEU A 58 -0.27 -14.79 -8.27
CA LEU A 58 0.30 -15.20 -6.98
C LEU A 58 0.55 -16.71 -6.95
N PRO A 59 1.56 -17.21 -6.19
CA PRO A 59 1.81 -18.64 -6.03
C PRO A 59 0.53 -19.40 -5.62
N GLY A 60 0.18 -20.43 -6.38
CA GLY A 60 -1.01 -21.25 -6.14
C GLY A 60 -2.32 -20.71 -6.74
N ILE A 61 -2.30 -19.55 -7.39
CA ILE A 61 -3.46 -18.96 -8.07
C ILE A 61 -3.38 -19.25 -9.58
N PRO A 62 -4.26 -20.08 -10.17
CA PRO A 62 -4.15 -20.52 -11.57
C PRO A 62 -4.84 -19.57 -12.56
N VAL A 63 -4.81 -18.27 -12.30
CA VAL A 63 -5.37 -17.21 -13.15
C VAL A 63 -4.45 -16.00 -13.17
N ILE A 64 -4.49 -15.22 -14.23
CA ILE A 64 -3.76 -13.95 -14.34
C ILE A 64 -4.57 -12.85 -13.65
N THR A 65 -4.00 -12.21 -12.63
CA THR A 65 -4.67 -11.16 -11.87
C THR A 65 -4.49 -9.77 -12.51
N ALA A 66 -3.30 -9.48 -13.04
CA ALA A 66 -3.05 -8.30 -13.89
C ALA A 66 -2.30 -8.74 -15.15
N GLY A 67 -2.76 -8.32 -16.34
CA GLY A 67 -2.16 -8.82 -17.57
C GLY A 67 -2.89 -8.45 -18.86
N PHE A 68 -2.63 -9.27 -19.86
CA PHE A 68 -3.06 -9.06 -21.24
C PHE A 68 -3.42 -10.40 -21.90
N ASN A 69 -4.51 -10.43 -22.70
CA ASN A 69 -4.98 -11.64 -23.36
C ASN A 69 -5.00 -11.55 -24.90
N GLY A 70 -4.26 -10.60 -25.46
CA GLY A 70 -4.21 -10.32 -26.90
C GLY A 70 -5.31 -9.37 -27.40
N THR A 71 -6.29 -9.04 -26.56
CA THR A 71 -7.41 -8.14 -26.90
C THR A 71 -7.68 -7.13 -25.79
N ILE A 72 -7.71 -7.60 -24.56
CA ILE A 72 -7.96 -6.80 -23.36
C ILE A 72 -6.72 -6.83 -22.48
N ALA A 73 -6.30 -5.69 -22.00
CA ALA A 73 -5.35 -5.52 -20.91
C ALA A 73 -6.07 -5.02 -19.65
N TRP A 74 -5.58 -5.43 -18.48
CA TRP A 74 -6.10 -4.96 -17.20
C TRP A 74 -5.01 -4.89 -16.15
N GLY A 75 -5.19 -3.97 -15.22
CA GLY A 75 -4.35 -3.80 -14.05
C GLY A 75 -5.21 -3.40 -12.84
N GLU A 76 -4.61 -3.45 -11.66
CA GLU A 76 -5.34 -3.33 -10.40
C GLU A 76 -4.64 -2.42 -9.39
N THR A 77 -5.44 -1.64 -8.62
CA THR A 77 -5.00 -0.94 -7.42
C THR A 77 -6.02 -1.11 -6.30
N MET A 78 -5.57 -1.05 -5.04
CA MET A 78 -6.49 -1.12 -3.89
C MET A 78 -7.36 0.13 -3.77
N VAL A 79 -8.65 -0.08 -3.49
CA VAL A 79 -9.60 1.00 -3.13
C VAL A 79 -9.49 1.39 -1.67
N MET A 80 -8.85 0.60 -0.84
CA MET A 80 -8.82 0.76 0.63
C MET A 80 -10.21 0.65 1.27
N ALA A 81 -11.07 -0.19 0.73
CA ALA A 81 -12.47 -0.30 1.13
C ALA A 81 -12.68 -0.75 2.57
N ASP A 82 -13.72 -0.20 3.17
CA ASP A 82 -14.22 -0.62 4.48
C ASP A 82 -15.28 -1.72 4.31
N SER A 83 -14.84 -2.96 4.44
CA SER A 83 -15.58 -4.18 4.08
C SER A 83 -15.76 -5.19 5.22
N GLN A 84 -15.34 -4.81 6.40
CA GLN A 84 -15.39 -5.65 7.60
C GLN A 84 -15.90 -4.83 8.76
N ASP A 85 -16.88 -5.36 9.51
CA ASP A 85 -17.41 -4.71 10.69
C ASP A 85 -17.20 -5.57 11.91
N LEU A 86 -16.89 -4.92 13.02
CA LEU A 86 -16.83 -5.54 14.33
C LEU A 86 -18.11 -5.25 15.10
N PHE A 87 -18.69 -6.30 15.69
CA PHE A 87 -19.85 -6.17 16.56
C PHE A 87 -19.51 -6.61 17.98
N ILE A 88 -19.87 -5.77 18.94
CA ILE A 88 -19.79 -6.10 20.37
C ILE A 88 -21.05 -6.90 20.70
N GLU A 89 -20.89 -8.16 21.13
CA GLU A 89 -21.98 -9.06 21.48
C GLU A 89 -22.15 -9.15 22.98
N LYS A 90 -23.37 -9.01 23.49
CA LYS A 90 -23.67 -9.38 24.89
C LYS A 90 -23.80 -10.89 24.98
N ILE A 91 -22.95 -11.51 25.80
CA ILE A 91 -22.84 -12.97 25.90
C ILE A 91 -23.17 -13.40 27.35
N LYS A 92 -23.85 -14.54 27.51
CA LYS A 92 -23.98 -15.25 28.77
C LYS A 92 -23.79 -16.75 28.59
N ARG A 93 -23.41 -17.43 29.67
CA ARG A 93 -23.40 -18.89 29.74
C ARG A 93 -24.61 -19.33 30.59
N GLU A 94 -25.35 -20.32 30.10
CA GLU A 94 -26.49 -20.91 30.79
C GLU A 94 -26.52 -22.41 30.49
N ASN A 95 -26.39 -23.24 31.54
CA ASN A 95 -26.40 -24.72 31.41
C ASN A 95 -25.48 -25.24 30.32
N ASP A 96 -24.20 -24.84 30.32
CA ASP A 96 -23.18 -25.16 29.33
C ASP A 96 -23.39 -24.58 27.90
N ASN A 97 -24.51 -23.92 27.66
CA ASN A 97 -24.74 -23.21 26.41
C ASN A 97 -24.20 -21.79 26.46
N LEU A 98 -23.52 -21.39 25.42
CA LEU A 98 -23.12 -20.01 25.19
C LEU A 98 -24.23 -19.32 24.39
N LEU A 99 -24.78 -18.24 24.93
CA LEU A 99 -25.87 -17.47 24.34
C LEU A 99 -25.43 -16.05 24.07
N TYR A 100 -25.96 -15.44 23.00
CA TYR A 100 -25.80 -14.01 22.73
C TYR A 100 -27.17 -13.31 22.64
N LEU A 101 -27.20 -12.03 23.01
CA LEU A 101 -28.42 -11.22 22.97
C LEU A 101 -28.60 -10.60 21.58
N PHE A 102 -29.79 -10.75 20.98
CA PHE A 102 -30.18 -10.06 19.75
C PHE A 102 -31.65 -9.66 19.80
N LYS A 103 -31.94 -8.36 19.65
CA LYS A 103 -33.30 -7.78 19.68
C LYS A 103 -34.15 -8.28 20.86
N GLY A 104 -33.56 -8.26 22.06
CA GLY A 104 -34.21 -8.69 23.31
C GLY A 104 -34.33 -10.21 23.50
N LYS A 105 -33.82 -11.04 22.56
CA LYS A 105 -33.87 -12.50 22.68
C LYS A 105 -32.48 -13.07 22.85
N TRP A 106 -32.32 -14.06 23.70
CA TRP A 106 -31.11 -14.84 23.85
C TRP A 106 -31.08 -15.97 22.82
N LEU A 107 -30.10 -15.96 21.92
CA LEU A 107 -29.87 -16.91 20.85
C LEU A 107 -28.64 -17.75 21.14
N GLN A 108 -28.63 -18.99 20.69
CA GLN A 108 -27.48 -19.88 20.88
C GLN A 108 -26.34 -19.51 19.98
N VAL A 109 -25.13 -19.42 20.54
CA VAL A 109 -23.88 -19.28 19.78
C VAL A 109 -23.63 -20.61 19.04
N LYS A 110 -23.37 -20.52 17.74
CA LYS A 110 -22.96 -21.70 16.94
C LYS A 110 -21.53 -22.09 17.32
N THR A 111 -21.31 -23.40 17.49
CA THR A 111 -20.00 -23.94 17.81
C THR A 111 -19.60 -24.95 16.74
N ARG A 112 -18.39 -24.79 16.18
CA ARG A 112 -17.75 -25.71 15.25
C ARG A 112 -16.44 -26.17 15.87
N GLN A 113 -16.12 -27.46 15.78
CA GLN A 113 -14.82 -27.99 16.18
C GLN A 113 -13.87 -27.99 15.00
N GLU A 114 -12.68 -27.43 15.16
CA GLU A 114 -11.62 -27.42 14.18
C GLU A 114 -10.42 -28.19 14.72
N THR A 115 -9.96 -29.20 13.96
CA THR A 115 -8.83 -30.05 14.34
C THR A 115 -7.61 -29.73 13.48
N PHE A 116 -6.53 -29.34 14.13
CA PHE A 116 -5.26 -29.05 13.52
C PHE A 116 -4.30 -30.22 13.74
N LYS A 117 -3.80 -30.80 12.64
CA LYS A 117 -2.74 -31.83 12.67
C LYS A 117 -1.39 -31.13 12.64
N ILE A 118 -0.60 -31.31 13.71
CA ILE A 118 0.72 -30.71 13.86
C ILE A 118 1.77 -31.79 13.66
N LYS A 119 2.77 -31.55 12.79
CA LYS A 119 3.82 -32.55 12.51
C LYS A 119 4.68 -32.78 13.77
N GLY A 120 4.67 -34.01 14.25
CA GLY A 120 5.44 -34.41 15.44
C GLY A 120 4.74 -34.19 16.79
N GLU A 121 3.47 -33.75 16.77
CA GLU A 121 2.64 -33.53 17.97
C GLU A 121 1.26 -34.17 17.81
N ASP A 122 0.52 -34.30 18.91
CA ASP A 122 -0.85 -34.74 18.87
C ASP A 122 -1.76 -33.66 18.21
N PRO A 123 -2.83 -34.09 17.51
CA PRO A 123 -3.77 -33.14 16.92
C PRO A 123 -4.44 -32.27 17.99
N VAL A 124 -4.53 -30.98 17.74
CA VAL A 124 -5.20 -30.02 18.61
C VAL A 124 -6.58 -29.70 18.05
N THR A 125 -7.63 -29.90 18.85
CA THR A 125 -9.00 -29.54 18.50
C THR A 125 -9.45 -28.34 19.32
N ILE A 126 -9.90 -27.28 18.63
CA ILE A 126 -10.38 -26.05 19.25
C ILE A 126 -11.84 -25.75 18.82
N PRO A 127 -12.68 -25.23 19.73
CA PRO A 127 -14.01 -24.75 19.37
C PRO A 127 -13.92 -23.37 18.72
N VAL A 128 -14.61 -23.21 17.59
CA VAL A 128 -14.84 -21.91 16.94
C VAL A 128 -16.27 -21.48 17.20
N PHE A 129 -16.44 -20.36 17.84
CA PHE A 129 -17.73 -19.80 18.21
C PHE A 129 -18.16 -18.73 17.19
N SER A 130 -19.46 -18.70 16.84
CA SER A 130 -19.98 -17.71 15.88
C SER A 130 -21.38 -17.25 16.29
N THR A 131 -21.64 -15.97 16.12
CA THR A 131 -22.97 -15.36 16.13
C THR A 131 -23.52 -15.28 14.70
N HIS A 132 -24.67 -14.64 14.49
CA HIS A 132 -25.16 -14.36 13.13
C HIS A 132 -24.32 -13.30 12.40
N HIS A 133 -23.58 -12.45 13.12
CA HIS A 133 -22.63 -11.51 12.50
C HIS A 133 -21.38 -12.23 11.94
N GLY A 134 -20.93 -13.30 12.63
CA GLY A 134 -19.73 -14.05 12.22
C GLY A 134 -18.97 -14.66 13.39
N PRO A 135 -17.70 -15.06 13.16
CA PRO A 135 -16.88 -15.67 14.22
C PRO A 135 -16.57 -14.70 15.34
N LEU A 136 -16.54 -15.23 16.58
CA LEU A 136 -16.07 -14.52 17.76
C LEU A 136 -14.54 -14.52 17.79
N LEU A 137 -13.95 -13.35 17.86
CA LEU A 137 -12.49 -13.14 17.82
C LEU A 137 -11.82 -13.26 19.20
N ASN A 138 -12.57 -13.38 20.29
CA ASN A 138 -12.02 -13.34 21.64
C ASN A 138 -10.84 -14.31 21.86
N SER A 139 -10.98 -15.56 21.41
CA SER A 139 -9.92 -16.56 21.54
C SER A 139 -8.70 -16.25 20.64
N ALA A 140 -8.93 -15.72 19.44
CA ALA A 140 -7.87 -15.34 18.54
C ALA A 140 -7.05 -14.14 19.06
N LEU A 141 -7.72 -13.16 19.66
CA LEU A 141 -7.08 -11.99 20.26
C LEU A 141 -6.19 -12.34 21.46
N GLN A 142 -6.50 -13.43 22.19
CA GLN A 142 -5.68 -13.92 23.30
C GLN A 142 -4.32 -14.51 22.85
N HIS A 143 -4.22 -14.91 21.61
CA HIS A 143 -3.03 -15.56 21.04
C HIS A 143 -2.27 -14.70 20.04
N LEU A 144 -2.66 -13.44 19.85
CA LEU A 144 -1.84 -12.53 19.05
C LEU A 144 -0.49 -12.35 19.74
N PRO A 145 0.63 -12.42 18.99
CA PRO A 145 1.94 -12.08 19.53
C PRO A 145 1.89 -10.60 19.92
N MET A 146 1.65 -10.36 21.19
CA MET A 146 1.74 -9.02 21.76
C MET A 146 3.20 -8.79 22.19
N PRO A 147 3.70 -7.54 22.15
CA PRO A 147 4.98 -7.23 22.74
C PRO A 147 5.04 -7.75 24.19
N PRO A 148 6.18 -8.29 24.65
CA PRO A 148 6.30 -8.92 25.98
C PRO A 148 5.87 -8.03 27.15
N GLU A 149 5.82 -6.74 26.93
CA GLU A 149 5.53 -5.70 27.92
C GLU A 149 4.06 -5.27 27.97
N MET A 150 3.23 -5.71 27.03
CA MET A 150 1.79 -5.56 27.19
C MET A 150 1.30 -6.61 28.19
N PRO A 151 0.82 -6.22 29.39
CA PRO A 151 0.09 -7.13 30.23
C PRO A 151 -1.28 -7.34 29.58
N VAL A 152 -1.33 -8.16 28.53
CA VAL A 152 -2.58 -8.73 28.10
C VAL A 152 -3.00 -9.65 29.21
N GLN A 153 -3.75 -9.10 30.15
CA GLN A 153 -4.61 -9.96 30.90
C GLN A 153 -5.47 -10.66 29.85
N PRO A 154 -5.39 -12.00 29.76
CA PRO A 154 -6.28 -12.73 28.87
C PRO A 154 -7.67 -12.20 29.15
N LEU A 155 -8.39 -11.74 28.12
CA LEU A 155 -9.77 -11.31 28.27
C LEU A 155 -10.45 -12.41 29.09
N PRO A 156 -10.84 -12.15 30.36
CA PRO A 156 -11.26 -13.23 31.23
C PRO A 156 -12.40 -13.94 30.52
N VAL A 157 -12.44 -15.27 30.57
CA VAL A 157 -13.52 -16.10 30.01
C VAL A 157 -14.91 -15.66 30.48
N ASN A 158 -14.97 -14.79 31.46
CA ASN A 158 -16.16 -14.21 32.08
C ASN A 158 -16.49 -12.77 31.66
N ILE A 159 -15.90 -12.23 30.58
CA ILE A 159 -16.38 -10.95 30.03
C ILE A 159 -17.78 -11.20 29.46
N PRO A 160 -18.81 -10.42 29.88
CA PRO A 160 -20.17 -10.56 29.36
C PRO A 160 -20.30 -10.05 27.90
N TYR A 161 -19.19 -9.89 27.21
CA TYR A 161 -19.11 -9.38 25.85
C TYR A 161 -18.19 -10.23 24.97
N GLY A 162 -18.62 -10.48 23.74
CA GLY A 162 -17.82 -11.02 22.65
C GLY A 162 -17.56 -9.96 21.59
N LEU A 163 -16.57 -10.17 20.75
CA LEU A 163 -16.31 -9.37 19.56
C LEU A 163 -16.46 -10.28 18.34
N SER A 164 -17.50 -10.06 17.52
CA SER A 164 -17.72 -10.82 16.29
C SER A 164 -17.28 -10.02 15.06
N LEU A 165 -16.79 -10.75 14.04
CA LEU A 165 -16.36 -10.19 12.77
C LEU A 165 -17.40 -10.49 11.68
N SER A 166 -18.02 -9.46 11.13
CA SER A 166 -18.81 -9.56 9.91
C SER A 166 -17.92 -9.31 8.70
N TRP A 167 -17.87 -10.30 7.80
CA TRP A 167 -17.03 -10.26 6.61
C TRP A 167 -17.71 -11.00 5.46
N ILE A 168 -17.49 -10.51 4.22
CA ILE A 168 -18.20 -11.01 3.03
C ILE A 168 -17.83 -12.43 2.60
N VAL A 169 -16.65 -12.91 2.98
CA VAL A 169 -16.09 -14.20 2.48
C VAL A 169 -16.73 -15.43 3.14
N LYS A 170 -17.64 -15.26 4.09
CA LYS A 170 -18.22 -16.37 4.86
C LYS A 170 -19.09 -17.35 4.07
N ASP A 171 -19.67 -16.93 2.94
CA ASP A 171 -20.71 -17.68 2.23
C ASP A 171 -20.29 -18.17 0.83
N GLY A 172 -18.97 -18.18 0.55
CA GLY A 172 -18.43 -18.54 -0.76
C GLY A 172 -18.10 -17.32 -1.63
N ASP A 173 -17.21 -17.52 -2.59
CA ASP A 173 -16.68 -16.44 -3.42
C ASP A 173 -16.41 -16.92 -4.85
N VAL A 174 -16.68 -16.08 -5.82
CA VAL A 174 -16.49 -16.32 -7.25
C VAL A 174 -15.39 -15.46 -7.88
N THR A 175 -14.58 -14.82 -7.08
CA THR A 175 -13.54 -13.87 -7.53
C THR A 175 -12.52 -14.54 -8.46
N LEU A 176 -12.09 -15.78 -8.19
CA LEU A 176 -11.17 -16.49 -9.08
C LEU A 176 -11.79 -16.82 -10.44
N ASP A 177 -13.07 -17.21 -10.48
CA ASP A 177 -13.81 -17.40 -11.73
C ASP A 177 -13.95 -16.09 -12.50
N ALA A 178 -14.11 -14.97 -11.81
CA ALA A 178 -14.16 -13.66 -12.44
C ALA A 178 -12.84 -13.31 -13.15
N PHE A 179 -11.69 -13.54 -12.54
CA PHE A 179 -10.38 -13.35 -13.19
C PHE A 179 -10.18 -14.32 -14.36
N TYR A 180 -10.61 -15.58 -14.24
CA TYR A 180 -10.59 -16.52 -15.35
C TYR A 180 -11.44 -16.03 -16.53
N ARG A 181 -12.65 -15.54 -16.28
CA ARG A 181 -13.52 -14.94 -17.31
C ARG A 181 -12.93 -13.67 -17.90
N LEU A 182 -12.25 -12.85 -17.09
CA LEU A 182 -11.57 -11.64 -17.55
C LEU A 182 -10.44 -12.00 -18.54
N GLY A 183 -9.62 -13.02 -18.24
CA GLY A 183 -8.61 -13.54 -19.15
C GLY A 183 -9.18 -14.08 -20.49
N ARG A 184 -10.47 -14.40 -20.55
CA ARG A 184 -11.19 -14.85 -21.78
C ARG A 184 -11.93 -13.72 -22.50
N ALA A 185 -12.03 -12.54 -21.92
CA ALA A 185 -12.79 -11.45 -22.50
C ALA A 185 -12.21 -11.01 -23.86
N ARG A 186 -13.09 -10.74 -24.84
CA ARG A 186 -12.74 -10.28 -26.18
C ARG A 186 -13.38 -8.92 -26.54
N SER A 187 -13.93 -8.24 -25.53
CA SER A 187 -14.49 -6.90 -25.66
C SER A 187 -14.57 -6.21 -24.30
N MET A 188 -14.59 -4.89 -24.29
CA MET A 188 -14.78 -4.07 -23.09
C MET A 188 -16.04 -4.47 -22.30
N LYS A 189 -17.11 -4.88 -22.99
CA LYS A 189 -18.33 -5.35 -22.33
C LYS A 189 -18.09 -6.65 -21.59
N GLN A 190 -17.48 -7.65 -22.23
CA GLN A 190 -17.17 -8.94 -21.60
C GLN A 190 -16.19 -8.75 -20.43
N ALA A 191 -15.19 -7.87 -20.56
CA ALA A 191 -14.29 -7.54 -19.48
C ALA A 191 -15.05 -6.97 -18.26
N ARG A 192 -15.91 -5.98 -18.48
CA ARG A 192 -16.70 -5.39 -17.40
C ARG A 192 -17.69 -6.39 -16.77
N ASP A 193 -18.29 -7.26 -17.58
CA ASP A 193 -19.18 -8.32 -17.09
C ASP A 193 -18.39 -9.34 -16.23
N ALA A 194 -17.15 -9.68 -16.60
CA ALA A 194 -16.26 -10.51 -15.77
C ALA A 194 -15.87 -9.81 -14.46
N ILE A 195 -15.43 -8.55 -14.53
CA ILE A 195 -15.05 -7.71 -13.38
C ILE A 195 -16.19 -7.64 -12.33
N SER A 196 -17.45 -7.70 -12.75
CA SER A 196 -18.60 -7.69 -11.83
C SER A 196 -18.64 -8.88 -10.86
N GLY A 197 -17.92 -9.96 -11.16
CA GLY A 197 -17.79 -11.13 -10.28
C GLY A 197 -16.62 -11.05 -9.29
N ILE A 198 -15.82 -9.97 -9.28
CA ILE A 198 -14.78 -9.77 -8.28
C ILE A 198 -15.45 -9.24 -7.01
N HIS A 199 -15.74 -10.14 -6.07
CA HIS A 199 -16.54 -9.85 -4.88
C HIS A 199 -15.71 -9.62 -3.62
N SER A 200 -14.69 -10.43 -3.38
CA SER A 200 -13.94 -10.46 -2.11
C SER A 200 -12.72 -9.56 -2.08
N ILE A 201 -12.37 -8.96 -3.21
CA ILE A 201 -11.24 -8.04 -3.34
C ILE A 201 -11.73 -6.68 -3.84
N TYR A 202 -11.31 -5.62 -3.15
CA TYR A 202 -11.76 -4.25 -3.38
C TYR A 202 -10.72 -3.49 -4.20
N LEU A 203 -10.85 -3.57 -5.52
CA LEU A 203 -9.89 -3.03 -6.47
C LEU A 203 -10.48 -1.89 -7.29
N ASN A 204 -9.61 -0.97 -7.67
CA ASN A 204 -9.78 -0.18 -8.87
C ASN A 204 -9.21 -1.02 -10.02
N ILE A 205 -10.02 -1.62 -10.84
CA ILE A 205 -9.58 -2.26 -12.07
C ILE A 205 -9.58 -1.23 -13.19
N VAL A 206 -8.41 -0.94 -13.76
CA VAL A 206 -8.34 -0.30 -15.08
C VAL A 206 -8.25 -1.38 -16.14
N TYR A 207 -8.91 -1.18 -17.26
CA TYR A 207 -8.94 -2.15 -18.35
C TYR A 207 -9.18 -1.44 -19.68
N GLY A 208 -8.70 -2.04 -20.75
CA GLY A 208 -8.87 -1.45 -22.08
C GLY A 208 -8.56 -2.41 -23.20
N ASP A 209 -8.96 -1.99 -24.39
CA ASP A 209 -8.53 -2.54 -25.67
C ASP A 209 -7.74 -1.48 -26.43
N SER A 210 -7.33 -1.74 -27.66
CA SER A 210 -6.55 -0.80 -28.48
C SER A 210 -7.21 0.56 -28.72
N GLN A 211 -8.54 0.67 -28.51
CA GLN A 211 -9.32 1.87 -28.83
C GLN A 211 -10.08 2.46 -27.63
N ASN A 212 -10.22 1.72 -26.55
CA ASN A 212 -11.04 2.12 -25.44
C ASN A 212 -10.33 1.91 -24.11
N ILE A 213 -10.59 2.81 -23.17
CA ILE A 213 -10.13 2.72 -21.79
C ILE A 213 -11.29 2.72 -20.80
N GLY A 214 -11.14 2.01 -19.69
CA GLY A 214 -12.16 1.92 -18.65
C GLY A 214 -11.56 1.77 -17.26
N TRP A 215 -12.34 2.15 -16.28
CA TRP A 215 -12.07 1.98 -14.86
C TRP A 215 -13.35 1.52 -14.15
N GLN A 216 -13.21 0.59 -13.22
CA GLN A 216 -14.30 0.04 -12.44
C GLN A 216 -13.83 -0.33 -11.03
N VAL A 217 -14.56 0.12 -10.02
CA VAL A 217 -14.39 -0.33 -8.63
C VAL A 217 -15.07 -1.69 -8.45
N THR A 218 -14.40 -2.61 -7.75
CA THR A 218 -14.89 -3.98 -7.46
C THR A 218 -15.16 -4.19 -5.98
N GLY A 219 -15.76 -5.33 -5.64
CA GLY A 219 -16.05 -5.77 -4.28
C GLY A 219 -17.52 -5.64 -3.89
N LEU A 220 -17.93 -6.36 -2.87
CA LEU A 220 -19.26 -6.27 -2.27
C LEU A 220 -19.26 -5.28 -1.11
N TYR A 221 -19.81 -4.10 -1.31
CA TYR A 221 -19.91 -3.05 -0.29
C TYR A 221 -21.19 -3.22 0.52
N PRO A 222 -21.09 -3.43 1.85
CA PRO A 222 -22.28 -3.61 2.68
C PRO A 222 -23.11 -2.33 2.78
N VAL A 223 -24.42 -2.47 2.64
CA VAL A 223 -25.39 -1.41 2.95
C VAL A 223 -25.68 -1.47 4.44
N ARG A 224 -25.04 -0.62 5.22
CA ARG A 224 -25.23 -0.55 6.67
C ARG A 224 -26.50 0.23 7.00
N LYS A 225 -27.34 -0.28 7.89
CA LYS A 225 -28.55 0.44 8.35
C LYS A 225 -28.20 1.71 9.12
N LYS A 226 -27.10 1.66 9.88
CA LYS A 226 -26.60 2.78 10.69
C LYS A 226 -25.08 2.69 10.81
N GLY A 227 -24.41 3.85 10.89
CA GLY A 227 -22.96 3.94 11.03
C GLY A 227 -22.20 3.67 9.74
N THR A 228 -20.87 3.66 9.85
CA THR A 228 -19.94 3.47 8.74
C THR A 228 -19.11 2.19 8.86
N GLY A 229 -19.19 1.46 9.99
CA GLY A 229 -18.33 0.29 10.28
C GLY A 229 -16.97 0.63 10.86
N GLN A 230 -16.61 1.93 10.91
CA GLN A 230 -15.29 2.39 11.36
C GLN A 230 -14.97 2.01 12.84
N PHE A 231 -15.99 1.85 13.66
CA PHE A 231 -15.87 1.45 15.07
C PHE A 231 -16.75 0.25 15.36
N PRO A 232 -16.37 -0.60 16.34
CA PRO A 232 -17.22 -1.70 16.78
C PRO A 232 -18.62 -1.22 17.18
N SER A 233 -19.64 -1.89 16.67
CA SER A 233 -21.05 -1.53 16.85
C SER A 233 -21.78 -2.47 17.82
N PRO A 234 -22.81 -2.00 18.56
CA PRO A 234 -23.61 -2.87 19.45
C PRO A 234 -24.38 -3.93 18.65
N GLY A 235 -23.98 -5.20 18.73
CA GLY A 235 -24.60 -6.32 18.00
C GLY A 235 -26.00 -6.69 18.50
N TRP A 236 -26.34 -6.33 19.74
CA TRP A 236 -27.62 -6.74 20.34
C TRP A 236 -28.83 -5.88 19.94
N THR A 237 -28.65 -4.71 19.32
CA THR A 237 -29.75 -3.78 19.01
C THR A 237 -30.43 -4.12 17.69
N GLY A 238 -29.69 -4.62 16.70
CA GLY A 238 -30.14 -4.83 15.33
C GLY A 238 -30.24 -3.54 14.51
N GLU A 239 -29.69 -2.41 14.99
CA GLU A 239 -29.70 -1.14 14.28
C GLU A 239 -28.55 -1.00 13.28
N TYR A 240 -27.46 -1.76 13.47
CA TYR A 240 -26.21 -1.65 12.69
C TYR A 240 -26.04 -2.78 11.68
N GLU A 241 -27.11 -3.57 11.46
CA GLU A 241 -27.09 -4.70 10.53
C GLU A 241 -26.75 -4.30 9.10
N TRP A 242 -26.14 -5.21 8.37
CA TRP A 242 -26.03 -5.12 6.93
C TRP A 242 -27.38 -5.46 6.26
N ASP A 243 -27.84 -4.59 5.37
CA ASP A 243 -29.07 -4.75 4.60
C ASP A 243 -28.76 -5.06 3.14
N GLY A 244 -27.94 -6.10 2.92
CA GLY A 244 -27.46 -6.49 1.62
C GLY A 244 -26.22 -5.72 1.17
N PHE A 245 -25.98 -5.70 -0.14
CA PHE A 245 -24.82 -5.08 -0.77
C PHE A 245 -25.24 -4.11 -1.86
N LEU A 246 -24.36 -3.14 -2.13
CA LEU A 246 -24.53 -2.23 -3.24
C LEU A 246 -24.54 -2.97 -4.57
N PRO A 247 -25.44 -2.65 -5.50
CA PRO A 247 -25.40 -3.22 -6.83
C PRO A 247 -24.15 -2.74 -7.58
N PHE A 248 -23.53 -3.63 -8.36
CA PHE A 248 -22.33 -3.33 -9.12
C PHE A 248 -22.44 -2.06 -9.99
N SER A 249 -23.63 -1.80 -10.55
CA SER A 249 -23.89 -0.59 -11.34
C SER A 249 -23.81 0.72 -10.55
N ALA A 250 -23.93 0.67 -9.22
CA ALA A 250 -23.79 1.83 -8.35
C ALA A 250 -22.34 2.10 -7.93
N LEU A 251 -21.41 1.13 -8.15
CA LEU A 251 -20.01 1.33 -7.83
C LEU A 251 -19.36 2.32 -8.81
N PRO A 252 -18.34 3.08 -8.35
CA PRO A 252 -17.65 4.05 -9.20
C PRO A 252 -17.07 3.40 -10.44
N HIS A 253 -17.26 4.04 -11.58
CA HIS A 253 -16.71 3.57 -12.86
C HIS A 253 -16.61 4.72 -13.87
N SER A 254 -15.77 4.53 -14.89
CA SER A 254 -15.63 5.44 -16.02
C SER A 254 -15.28 4.67 -17.28
N LYS A 255 -15.68 5.18 -18.43
CA LYS A 255 -15.30 4.68 -19.75
C LYS A 255 -15.06 5.85 -20.69
N ASN A 256 -13.91 5.87 -21.37
CA ASN A 256 -13.52 6.90 -22.32
C ASN A 256 -13.81 8.32 -21.82
N PRO A 257 -13.21 8.77 -20.69
CA PRO A 257 -13.47 10.08 -20.13
C PRO A 257 -12.99 11.19 -21.07
N ALA A 258 -13.54 12.40 -20.90
CA ALA A 258 -13.16 13.58 -21.69
C ALA A 258 -11.67 13.96 -21.51
N SER A 259 -11.05 13.61 -20.37
CA SER A 259 -9.61 13.78 -20.13
C SER A 259 -8.73 12.92 -21.03
N GLN A 260 -9.29 11.88 -21.67
CA GLN A 260 -8.57 10.90 -22.50
C GLN A 260 -7.52 10.09 -21.75
N TYR A 261 -7.54 10.09 -20.42
CA TYR A 261 -6.76 9.23 -19.54
C TYR A 261 -7.50 8.99 -18.23
N LEU A 262 -7.07 7.97 -17.50
CA LEU A 262 -7.49 7.67 -16.15
C LEU A 262 -6.26 7.40 -15.29
N CYS A 263 -6.33 7.73 -14.00
CA CYS A 263 -5.32 7.32 -13.03
C CYS A 263 -5.95 6.98 -11.69
N THR A 264 -5.38 5.98 -11.03
CA THR A 264 -5.67 5.63 -9.63
C THR A 264 -4.35 5.42 -8.88
N ALA A 265 -4.27 5.92 -7.65
CA ALA A 265 -3.10 5.80 -6.78
C ALA A 265 -3.55 5.74 -5.31
N ASN A 266 -4.53 4.90 -5.01
CA ASN A 266 -5.16 4.69 -3.70
C ASN A 266 -5.79 5.97 -3.08
N HIS A 267 -5.85 7.05 -3.81
CA HIS A 267 -6.47 8.29 -3.40
C HIS A 267 -7.99 8.22 -3.54
N ARG A 268 -8.68 9.19 -2.97
CA ARG A 268 -10.13 9.30 -3.12
C ARG A 268 -10.51 9.54 -4.58
N THR A 269 -11.07 8.53 -5.22
CA THR A 269 -11.48 8.53 -6.64
C THR A 269 -12.89 9.05 -6.89
N VAL A 270 -13.63 9.38 -5.83
CA VAL A 270 -15.02 9.89 -5.90
C VAL A 270 -15.14 11.28 -5.30
N GLY A 271 -16.08 12.07 -5.82
CA GLY A 271 -16.37 13.41 -5.31
C GLY A 271 -16.88 13.39 -3.86
N LYS A 272 -16.80 14.54 -3.18
CA LYS A 272 -17.25 14.68 -1.77
C LYS A 272 -18.73 14.30 -1.57
N ASN A 273 -19.55 14.48 -2.59
CA ASN A 273 -20.99 14.22 -2.56
C ASN A 273 -21.37 12.83 -3.08
N TYR A 274 -20.41 11.92 -3.26
CA TYR A 274 -20.71 10.54 -3.62
C TYR A 274 -21.55 9.90 -2.52
N PRO A 275 -22.73 9.30 -2.84
CA PRO A 275 -23.74 8.98 -1.84
C PRO A 275 -23.42 7.78 -0.96
N VAL A 276 -22.35 7.05 -1.27
CA VAL A 276 -21.99 5.82 -0.60
C VAL A 276 -20.65 5.97 0.12
N HIS A 277 -20.60 5.48 1.35
CA HIS A 277 -19.35 5.34 2.09
C HIS A 277 -18.53 4.16 1.53
N LEU A 278 -17.41 4.44 0.89
CA LEU A 278 -16.49 3.40 0.40
C LEU A 278 -15.42 3.07 1.43
N THR A 279 -14.82 4.11 2.02
CA THR A 279 -13.79 3.99 3.06
C THR A 279 -13.54 5.35 3.73
N SER A 280 -12.97 5.30 4.93
CA SER A 280 -12.40 6.46 5.63
C SER A 280 -10.88 6.56 5.49
N SER A 281 -10.22 5.56 4.89
CA SER A 281 -8.76 5.38 4.89
C SER A 281 -8.13 5.64 3.51
N TRP A 282 -8.56 6.69 2.83
CA TRP A 282 -7.93 7.12 1.58
C TRP A 282 -6.51 7.59 1.81
N TYR A 283 -5.62 7.25 0.87
CA TYR A 283 -4.28 7.82 0.83
C TYR A 283 -4.28 9.29 0.37
N ASN A 284 -3.19 9.97 0.65
CA ASN A 284 -2.92 11.31 0.16
C ASN A 284 -2.89 11.34 -1.37
N GLN A 285 -3.17 12.51 -1.95
CA GLN A 285 -3.38 12.66 -3.39
C GLN A 285 -2.08 12.95 -4.16
N GLU A 286 -0.94 13.02 -3.51
CA GLU A 286 0.32 13.52 -4.10
C GLU A 286 0.75 12.71 -5.31
N ARG A 287 0.75 11.38 -5.20
CA ARG A 287 1.07 10.48 -6.33
C ARG A 287 0.09 10.65 -7.50
N ALA A 288 -1.21 10.63 -7.20
CA ALA A 288 -2.24 10.82 -8.21
C ALA A 288 -2.14 12.19 -8.90
N ARG A 289 -1.85 13.25 -8.15
CA ARG A 289 -1.65 14.61 -8.71
C ARG A 289 -0.40 14.69 -9.56
N ARG A 290 0.69 14.00 -9.18
CA ARG A 290 1.89 13.94 -10.01
C ARG A 290 1.62 13.24 -11.33
N ILE A 291 0.94 12.10 -11.29
CA ILE A 291 0.51 11.39 -12.50
C ILE A 291 -0.38 12.30 -13.36
N ASP A 292 -1.41 12.90 -12.79
CA ASP A 292 -2.32 13.83 -13.48
C ASP A 292 -1.57 15.02 -14.11
N GLN A 293 -0.62 15.62 -13.39
CA GLN A 293 0.25 16.69 -13.90
C GLN A 293 1.03 16.26 -15.15
N VAL A 294 1.60 15.05 -15.14
CA VAL A 294 2.33 14.52 -16.29
C VAL A 294 1.38 14.21 -17.44
N LEU A 295 0.27 13.51 -17.17
CA LEU A 295 -0.69 13.08 -18.18
C LEU A 295 -1.43 14.25 -18.86
N SER A 296 -1.68 15.33 -18.14
CA SER A 296 -2.27 16.54 -18.71
C SER A 296 -1.30 17.37 -19.52
N GLY A 297 0.02 17.14 -19.37
CA GLY A 297 1.07 17.97 -19.96
C GLY A 297 1.36 17.74 -21.44
N LYS A 298 0.96 16.60 -22.02
CA LYS A 298 1.20 16.27 -23.45
C LYS A 298 0.18 15.26 -23.99
N ASP A 299 0.16 15.07 -25.31
CA ASP A 299 -0.78 14.22 -26.04
C ASP A 299 -0.12 13.22 -27.00
N ASP A 300 1.17 12.93 -26.84
CA ASP A 300 1.96 12.05 -27.70
C ASP A 300 2.83 11.06 -26.90
N PHE A 301 2.24 10.45 -25.86
CA PHE A 301 2.96 9.52 -24.99
C PHE A 301 3.49 8.30 -25.74
N THR A 302 4.71 7.92 -25.42
CA THR A 302 5.36 6.69 -25.84
C THR A 302 5.49 5.73 -24.66
N ILE A 303 5.85 4.48 -24.93
CA ILE A 303 6.14 3.52 -23.86
C ILE A 303 7.29 4.01 -22.94
N GLU A 304 8.29 4.66 -23.50
CA GLU A 304 9.42 5.21 -22.75
C GLU A 304 8.97 6.32 -21.77
N ASP A 305 8.03 7.18 -22.17
CA ASP A 305 7.43 8.18 -21.28
C ASP A 305 6.71 7.51 -20.10
N VAL A 306 6.05 6.38 -20.35
CA VAL A 306 5.33 5.63 -19.31
C VAL A 306 6.31 4.94 -18.38
N MET A 307 7.39 4.34 -18.89
CA MET A 307 8.49 3.80 -18.08
C MET A 307 9.12 4.88 -17.20
N ASN A 308 9.37 6.07 -17.76
CA ASN A 308 9.89 7.22 -17.01
C ASN A 308 8.92 7.68 -15.93
N LEU A 309 7.62 7.68 -16.19
CA LEU A 309 6.60 8.02 -15.19
C LEU A 309 6.56 7.00 -14.05
N GLN A 310 6.66 5.69 -14.31
CA GLN A 310 6.75 4.68 -13.25
C GLN A 310 8.05 4.79 -12.44
N ASN A 311 9.09 5.42 -12.99
CA ASN A 311 10.36 5.70 -12.31
C ASN A 311 10.46 7.14 -11.75
N ASP A 312 9.39 7.94 -11.80
CA ASP A 312 9.38 9.33 -11.37
C ASP A 312 9.55 9.46 -9.85
N ARG A 313 10.57 10.21 -9.44
CA ARG A 313 10.97 10.45 -8.04
C ARG A 313 10.64 11.86 -7.56
N TYR A 314 9.84 12.63 -8.32
CA TYR A 314 9.40 13.95 -7.88
C TYR A 314 8.37 13.82 -6.76
N SER A 315 8.66 14.39 -5.59
CA SER A 315 7.77 14.39 -4.43
C SER A 315 6.97 15.69 -4.34
N MET A 316 5.68 15.60 -4.66
CA MET A 316 4.75 16.73 -4.46
C MET A 316 4.57 17.07 -2.98
N MET A 317 4.80 16.13 -2.07
CA MET A 317 4.79 16.38 -0.64
C MET A 317 6.01 17.21 -0.23
N ALA A 318 7.22 16.85 -0.70
CA ALA A 318 8.42 17.65 -0.48
C ALA A 318 8.22 19.10 -0.98
N LYS A 319 7.55 19.26 -2.14
CA LYS A 319 7.20 20.60 -2.65
C LYS A 319 6.27 21.37 -1.72
N LYS A 320 5.25 20.73 -1.15
CA LYS A 320 4.36 21.39 -0.17
C LYS A 320 5.10 21.78 1.10
N VAL A 321 5.99 20.91 1.61
CA VAL A 321 6.83 21.22 2.76
C VAL A 321 7.75 22.39 2.42
N GLN A 322 8.38 22.39 1.25
CA GLN A 322 9.20 23.52 0.78
C GLN A 322 8.38 24.83 0.76
N ASP A 323 7.11 24.78 0.30
CA ASP A 323 6.25 25.97 0.29
C ASP A 323 5.95 26.47 1.72
N ILE A 324 5.75 25.59 2.70
CA ILE A 324 5.59 25.96 4.11
C ILE A 324 6.86 26.62 4.66
N LEU A 325 8.02 26.12 4.31
CA LEU A 325 9.30 26.64 4.79
C LEU A 325 9.59 28.05 4.26
N TYR A 326 9.14 28.39 3.04
CA TYR A 326 9.61 29.60 2.35
C TYR A 326 8.53 30.63 2.01
N HIS A 327 7.27 30.24 1.81
CA HIS A 327 6.28 31.13 1.23
C HIS A 327 5.37 31.79 2.25
N GLY A 328 5.03 33.07 1.99
CA GLY A 328 3.95 33.80 2.64
C GLY A 328 4.08 33.93 4.17
N ARG A 329 2.94 33.67 4.83
CA ARG A 329 2.82 33.78 6.29
C ARG A 329 3.61 32.67 7.01
N THR A 330 3.59 31.45 6.47
CA THR A 330 4.19 30.27 7.12
C THR A 330 5.70 30.41 7.25
N GLY A 331 6.39 30.82 6.18
CA GLY A 331 7.83 31.07 6.23
C GLY A 331 8.23 32.18 7.20
N LYS A 332 7.37 33.22 7.38
CA LYS A 332 7.62 34.27 8.39
C LYS A 332 7.46 33.76 9.81
N LEU A 333 6.46 32.92 10.08
CA LEU A 333 6.24 32.31 11.39
C LEU A 333 7.38 31.38 11.77
N LEU A 334 7.86 30.58 10.81
CA LEU A 334 9.03 29.72 11.01
C LEU A 334 10.28 30.53 11.36
N ARG A 335 10.56 31.62 10.63
CA ARG A 335 11.72 32.51 10.96
C ARG A 335 11.61 33.08 12.37
N LYS A 336 10.41 33.52 12.77
CA LYS A 336 10.15 34.00 14.13
C LYS A 336 10.40 32.92 15.19
N ALA A 337 9.98 31.69 14.96
CA ALA A 337 10.25 30.55 15.85
C ALA A 337 11.77 30.30 15.97
N MET A 338 12.47 30.33 14.83
CA MET A 338 13.94 30.19 14.81
C MET A 338 14.68 31.30 15.57
N ASP A 339 14.15 32.55 15.63
CA ASP A 339 14.73 33.64 16.39
C ASP A 339 14.78 33.34 17.90
N SER A 340 13.92 32.50 18.41
CA SER A 340 13.85 32.05 19.80
C SER A 340 14.78 30.88 20.13
N MET A 341 15.43 30.29 19.14
CA MET A 341 16.32 29.13 19.32
C MET A 341 17.69 29.56 19.91
N LYS A 342 18.37 28.61 20.56
CA LYS A 342 19.79 28.77 20.93
C LYS A 342 20.60 29.06 19.66
N PRO A 343 21.63 29.97 19.70
CA PRO A 343 22.38 30.37 18.51
C PRO A 343 22.94 29.18 17.69
N SER A 344 23.51 28.17 18.38
CA SER A 344 24.03 26.96 17.70
C SER A 344 22.96 26.13 17.00
N HIS A 345 21.77 26.00 17.58
CA HIS A 345 20.64 25.27 16.97
C HIS A 345 20.10 26.06 15.78
N ARG A 346 19.97 27.37 15.93
CA ARG A 346 19.54 28.26 14.85
C ARG A 346 20.46 28.19 13.63
N GLU A 347 21.78 28.21 13.83
CA GLU A 347 22.75 28.09 12.74
C GLU A 347 22.51 26.86 11.88
N TYR A 348 22.32 25.70 12.49
CA TYR A 348 22.05 24.45 11.75
C TYR A 348 20.67 24.42 11.09
N ALA A 349 19.64 24.95 11.73
CA ALA A 349 18.33 25.12 11.12
C ALA A 349 18.38 26.06 9.89
N GLU A 350 19.21 27.13 9.94
CA GLU A 350 19.43 28.02 8.80
C GLU A 350 20.22 27.33 7.67
N LYS A 351 21.19 26.47 7.99
CA LYS A 351 21.87 25.62 6.98
C LYS A 351 20.88 24.67 6.31
N ALA A 352 20.03 23.99 7.10
CA ALA A 352 18.97 23.14 6.59
C ALA A 352 18.04 23.89 5.63
N LEU A 353 17.60 25.08 6.01
CA LEU A 353 16.80 25.92 5.13
C LEU A 353 17.55 26.28 3.82
N ARG A 354 18.82 26.69 3.87
CA ARG A 354 19.56 26.99 2.63
C ARG A 354 19.64 25.81 1.68
N MET A 355 19.82 24.58 2.19
CA MET A 355 19.87 23.38 1.36
C MET A 355 18.50 23.04 0.75
N LEU A 356 17.40 23.20 1.52
CA LEU A 356 16.04 22.88 1.05
C LEU A 356 15.36 23.99 0.24
N GLN A 357 16.02 25.13 0.01
CA GLN A 357 15.38 26.26 -0.69
C GLN A 357 15.09 25.96 -2.16
N PRO A 358 14.04 26.59 -2.74
CA PRO A 358 13.82 26.55 -4.17
C PRO A 358 15.07 26.97 -4.95
N GLY A 359 15.47 26.14 -5.93
CA GLY A 359 16.70 26.33 -6.69
C GLY A 359 17.91 25.53 -6.16
N SER A 360 17.98 25.22 -4.86
CA SER A 360 18.97 24.27 -4.31
C SER A 360 18.43 22.84 -4.28
N PHE A 361 17.16 22.66 -3.89
CA PHE A 361 16.46 21.39 -3.91
C PHE A 361 15.24 21.46 -4.83
N ASN A 362 15.19 20.59 -5.82
CA ASN A 362 14.15 20.53 -6.84
C ASN A 362 12.99 19.59 -6.49
N CYS A 363 12.93 19.09 -5.25
CA CYS A 363 11.94 18.11 -4.77
C CYS A 363 11.99 16.74 -5.47
N ILE A 364 13.09 16.39 -6.13
CA ILE A 364 13.34 15.06 -6.66
C ILE A 364 14.12 14.27 -5.61
N MET A 365 13.55 13.13 -5.21
CA MET A 365 14.12 12.26 -4.18
C MET A 365 15.13 11.28 -4.80
N ASP A 366 16.16 11.82 -5.47
CA ASP A 366 17.21 11.03 -6.10
C ASP A 366 18.24 10.51 -5.09
N THR A 367 18.82 9.36 -5.38
CA THR A 367 19.81 8.68 -4.53
C THR A 367 21.01 9.56 -4.16
N GLY A 368 21.56 10.33 -5.10
CA GLY A 368 22.71 11.22 -4.89
C GLY A 368 22.36 12.62 -4.38
N SER A 369 21.12 12.87 -3.92
CA SER A 369 20.68 14.21 -3.52
C SER A 369 20.83 14.46 -2.03
N ALA A 370 21.65 15.43 -1.65
CA ALA A 370 21.76 15.92 -0.26
C ALA A 370 20.46 16.57 0.22
N GLY A 371 19.76 17.30 -0.67
CA GLY A 371 18.45 17.89 -0.34
C GLY A 371 17.38 16.83 -0.05
N ALA A 372 17.41 15.68 -0.76
CA ALA A 372 16.52 14.57 -0.50
C ALA A 372 16.84 13.89 0.84
N ALA A 373 18.13 13.68 1.16
CA ALA A 373 18.56 13.16 2.45
C ALA A 373 18.07 14.04 3.60
N LEU A 374 18.23 15.35 3.49
CA LEU A 374 17.78 16.29 4.50
C LEU A 374 16.25 16.38 4.59
N MET A 375 15.52 16.26 3.48
CA MET A 375 14.05 16.22 3.48
C MET A 375 13.54 14.94 4.17
N GLY A 376 14.13 13.78 3.88
CA GLY A 376 13.81 12.52 4.58
C GLY A 376 14.11 12.61 6.08
N ALA A 377 15.25 13.18 6.46
CA ALA A 377 15.62 13.45 7.85
C ALA A 377 14.65 14.43 8.53
N LEU A 378 14.12 15.42 7.79
CA LEU A 378 13.11 16.34 8.30
C LEU A 378 11.78 15.63 8.60
N TYR A 379 11.30 14.77 7.72
CA TYR A 379 10.11 13.94 7.98
C TYR A 379 10.30 13.08 9.23
N HIS A 380 11.43 12.41 9.33
CA HIS A 380 11.78 11.60 10.50
C HIS A 380 11.78 12.42 11.79
N SER A 381 12.50 13.54 11.80
CA SER A 381 12.65 14.40 12.98
C SER A 381 11.33 15.06 13.39
N PHE A 382 10.53 15.51 12.42
CA PHE A 382 9.21 16.08 12.72
C PHE A 382 8.25 15.07 13.31
N THR A 383 8.23 13.83 12.78
CA THR A 383 7.41 12.74 13.34
C THR A 383 7.74 12.51 14.82
N ARG A 384 9.02 12.43 15.14
CA ARG A 384 9.47 12.23 16.53
C ARG A 384 9.15 13.42 17.42
N ALA A 385 9.39 14.63 16.92
CA ALA A 385 9.17 15.86 17.69
C ALA A 385 7.69 16.16 17.94
N ALA A 386 6.78 15.62 17.12
CA ALA A 386 5.34 15.87 17.23
C ALA A 386 4.57 14.75 17.95
N PHE A 387 5.17 13.59 18.19
CA PHE A 387 4.40 12.45 18.71
C PHE A 387 5.06 11.72 19.89
N MET A 388 6.40 11.84 20.10
CA MET A 388 7.07 11.00 21.10
C MET A 388 6.79 11.40 22.54
N ASP A 389 6.48 12.64 22.80
CA ASP A 389 6.17 13.12 24.14
C ASP A 389 4.83 12.57 24.65
N GLU A 390 3.81 12.43 23.78
CA GLU A 390 2.53 11.80 24.15
C GLU A 390 2.56 10.27 24.03
N LEU A 391 3.27 9.73 23.04
CA LEU A 391 3.29 8.29 22.77
C LEU A 391 4.40 7.56 23.53
N GLY A 392 5.32 8.31 24.15
CA GLY A 392 6.43 7.76 24.91
C GLY A 392 7.70 7.52 24.09
N LYS A 393 8.72 6.97 24.75
CA LYS A 393 10.03 6.70 24.13
C LYS A 393 9.95 5.54 23.13
N GLU A 394 11.06 5.29 22.41
CA GLU A 394 11.18 4.26 21.37
C GLU A 394 10.76 2.84 21.79
N ASP A 395 10.88 2.51 23.06
CA ASP A 395 10.51 1.22 23.64
C ASP A 395 9.10 1.20 24.26
N SER A 396 8.36 2.31 24.20
CA SER A 396 6.98 2.34 24.69
C SER A 396 6.04 1.60 23.76
N ILE A 397 5.02 0.95 24.33
CA ILE A 397 4.00 0.22 23.58
C ILE A 397 3.26 1.15 22.60
N GLN A 398 2.95 2.36 23.03
CA GLN A 398 2.21 3.34 22.23
C GLN A 398 3.03 3.78 21.02
N TRP A 399 4.32 4.10 21.22
CA TRP A 399 5.23 4.47 20.13
C TRP A 399 5.44 3.31 19.15
N GLU A 400 5.75 2.11 19.65
CA GLU A 400 5.92 0.92 18.81
C GLU A 400 4.65 0.59 18.02
N SER A 401 3.47 0.70 18.65
CA SER A 401 2.19 0.48 17.95
C SER A 401 1.95 1.52 16.86
N PHE A 402 2.27 2.79 17.11
CA PHE A 402 2.15 3.87 16.13
C PHE A 402 3.09 3.65 14.94
N ILE A 403 4.34 3.28 15.20
CA ILE A 403 5.36 3.05 14.18
C ILE A 403 5.09 1.77 13.39
N GLN A 404 4.63 0.69 14.02
CA GLN A 404 4.29 -0.57 13.34
C GLN A 404 3.07 -0.44 12.43
N ALA A 405 2.15 0.44 12.76
CA ALA A 405 1.10 0.87 11.85
C ALA A 405 1.67 1.85 10.82
N SER A 406 2.65 1.40 10.03
CA SER A 406 3.52 2.19 9.16
C SER A 406 2.79 3.25 8.33
N MET A 407 1.58 2.91 7.85
CA MET A 407 0.72 3.84 7.12
C MET A 407 0.14 4.94 8.00
N THR A 408 -0.01 4.70 9.28
CA THR A 408 -0.53 5.67 10.24
C THR A 408 0.52 6.73 10.54
N SER A 409 1.79 6.35 10.72
CA SER A 409 2.86 7.29 11.09
C SER A 409 3.08 8.35 10.02
N PHE A 410 3.24 7.99 8.75
CA PHE A 410 3.43 9.02 7.71
C PHE A 410 2.14 9.81 7.44
N SER A 411 0.96 9.18 7.43
CA SER A 411 -0.30 9.91 7.21
C SER A 411 -0.60 10.90 8.34
N ALA A 412 -0.32 10.55 9.60
CA ALA A 412 -0.47 11.43 10.73
C ALA A 412 0.55 12.60 10.65
N THR A 413 1.80 12.31 10.28
CA THR A 413 2.83 13.32 10.07
C THR A 413 2.46 14.28 8.95
N ASP A 414 2.01 13.78 7.80
CA ASP A 414 1.51 14.61 6.70
C ASP A 414 0.40 15.54 7.15
N GLN A 415 -0.56 14.99 7.91
CA GLN A 415 -1.69 15.75 8.41
C GLN A 415 -1.23 16.93 9.28
N LEU A 416 -0.28 16.71 10.19
CA LEU A 416 0.27 17.77 11.03
C LEU A 416 1.20 18.70 10.24
N LEU A 417 2.15 18.15 9.52
CA LEU A 417 3.17 18.95 8.83
C LEU A 417 2.58 19.85 7.74
N VAL A 418 1.58 19.38 7.00
CA VAL A 418 1.08 20.08 5.81
C VAL A 418 -0.33 20.63 5.97
N TYR A 419 -1.26 19.86 6.54
CA TYR A 419 -2.70 20.16 6.42
C TYR A 419 -3.35 20.72 7.67
N THR A 420 -2.67 20.70 8.83
CA THR A 420 -3.20 21.19 10.10
C THR A 420 -2.36 22.36 10.61
N ASP A 421 -3.00 23.44 11.00
CA ASP A 421 -2.32 24.60 11.59
C ASP A 421 -2.33 24.58 13.13
N ASN A 422 -3.33 23.96 13.74
CA ASN A 422 -3.50 23.87 15.20
C ASN A 422 -3.73 22.42 15.60
N SER A 423 -2.92 21.92 16.53
CA SER A 423 -3.04 20.58 17.11
C SER A 423 -2.41 20.59 18.50
N THR A 424 -2.90 19.78 19.39
CA THR A 424 -2.27 19.52 20.70
C THR A 424 -0.92 18.81 20.56
N PHE A 425 -0.71 18.05 19.48
CA PHE A 425 0.56 17.40 19.15
C PHE A 425 1.70 18.37 18.76
N TYR A 426 1.49 19.68 18.80
CA TYR A 426 2.59 20.65 18.65
C TYR A 426 3.13 21.13 19.98
N ASP A 427 2.46 20.83 21.08
CA ASP A 427 2.85 21.19 22.42
C ASP A 427 3.66 20.03 23.03
N ASP A 428 4.95 20.23 23.25
CA ASP A 428 5.80 19.22 23.89
C ASP A 428 5.48 19.18 25.39
N ILE A 429 4.65 18.22 25.79
CA ILE A 429 4.17 18.11 27.19
C ILE A 429 5.30 17.90 28.24
N SER A 430 6.53 17.68 27.79
CA SER A 430 7.70 17.56 28.66
C SER A 430 8.34 18.92 28.99
N THR A 431 7.92 20.01 28.33
CA THR A 431 8.40 21.38 28.56
C THR A 431 7.33 22.25 29.25
N PRO A 432 7.72 23.33 29.96
CA PRO A 432 6.76 24.28 30.54
C PRO A 432 6.22 25.32 29.55
N GLU A 433 6.85 25.45 28.39
CA GLU A 433 6.45 26.34 27.30
C GLU A 433 5.36 25.66 26.47
N VAL A 434 4.44 26.43 25.92
CA VAL A 434 3.41 25.94 24.97
C VAL A 434 3.90 26.21 23.55
N GLU A 435 4.31 25.17 22.87
CA GLU A 435 4.80 25.25 21.51
C GLU A 435 3.67 25.24 20.48
N ASN A 436 4.02 25.70 19.29
CA ASN A 436 3.17 25.63 18.11
C ASN A 436 3.90 24.91 16.96
N LYS A 437 3.19 24.67 15.87
CA LYS A 437 3.70 24.00 14.66
C LYS A 437 5.09 24.49 14.22
N TYR A 438 5.32 25.80 14.28
CA TYR A 438 6.57 26.39 13.76
C TYR A 438 7.73 26.23 14.72
N ASP A 439 7.47 26.14 16.01
CA ASP A 439 8.48 25.82 17.02
C ASP A 439 8.94 24.36 16.84
N ILE A 440 8.00 23.42 16.67
CA ILE A 440 8.31 22.03 16.35
C ILE A 440 9.06 21.92 15.03
N LEU A 441 8.63 22.62 13.98
CA LEU A 441 9.29 22.59 12.66
C LEU A 441 10.71 23.19 12.71
N ALA A 442 10.93 24.28 13.44
CA ALA A 442 12.25 24.88 13.64
C ALA A 442 13.20 23.92 14.38
N ARG A 443 12.70 23.25 15.43
CA ARG A 443 13.43 22.20 16.15
C ARG A 443 13.76 21.02 15.24
N SER A 444 12.80 20.60 14.42
CA SER A 444 12.98 19.47 13.48
C SER A 444 14.01 19.74 12.39
N LEU A 445 14.11 20.98 11.88
CA LEU A 445 15.16 21.38 10.93
C LEU A 445 16.56 21.24 11.53
N TYR A 446 16.74 21.67 12.77
CA TYR A 446 17.99 21.49 13.50
C TYR A 446 18.32 20.01 13.72
N GLN A 447 17.34 19.23 14.15
CA GLN A 447 17.50 17.78 14.38
C GLN A 447 17.82 17.02 13.10
N ALA A 448 17.14 17.35 12.00
CA ALA A 448 17.37 16.76 10.68
C ALA A 448 18.79 17.03 10.18
N TRP A 449 19.28 18.26 10.33
CA TRP A 449 20.66 18.60 9.99
C TRP A 449 21.68 17.79 10.79
N ASN A 450 21.48 17.66 12.11
CA ASN A 450 22.37 16.87 12.95
C ASN A 450 22.31 15.39 12.60
N LEU A 451 21.13 14.84 12.34
CA LEU A 451 20.97 13.46 11.93
C LEU A 451 21.76 13.17 10.64
N CYS A 452 21.61 14.01 9.61
CA CYS A 452 22.40 13.85 8.39
C CYS A 452 23.91 13.93 8.66
N ARG A 453 24.33 14.85 9.54
CA ARG A 453 25.74 14.99 9.88
C ARG A 453 26.29 13.80 10.67
N GLU A 454 25.50 13.19 11.53
CA GLU A 454 25.87 12.01 12.31
C GLU A 454 25.95 10.76 11.42
N GLU A 455 25.00 10.59 10.50
CA GLU A 455 24.89 9.39 9.66
C GLU A 455 25.72 9.48 8.37
N LEU A 456 25.87 10.68 7.78
CA LEU A 456 26.49 10.89 6.47
C LEU A 456 27.83 11.64 6.52
N GLY A 457 28.21 12.15 7.70
CA GLY A 457 29.45 12.89 7.87
C GLY A 457 29.28 14.41 7.86
N ASN A 458 30.42 15.15 8.11
CA ASN A 458 30.38 16.58 8.34
C ASN A 458 30.34 17.45 7.06
N ASP A 459 30.65 16.89 5.89
CA ASP A 459 30.59 17.60 4.61
C ASP A 459 29.22 17.41 3.96
N GLU A 460 28.39 18.45 4.01
CA GLU A 460 27.04 18.45 3.45
C GLU A 460 26.99 18.27 1.93
N ASN A 461 28.10 18.46 1.22
CA ASN A 461 28.18 18.24 -0.24
C ASN A 461 28.33 16.75 -0.60
N GLU A 462 28.74 15.91 0.36
CA GLU A 462 28.89 14.47 0.21
C GLU A 462 27.66 13.71 0.70
N TRP A 463 26.61 14.39 1.19
CA TRP A 463 25.39 13.73 1.63
C TRP A 463 24.62 13.15 0.46
N GLU A 464 24.24 11.90 0.58
CA GLU A 464 23.44 11.18 -0.42
C GLU A 464 22.22 10.53 0.22
N TRP A 465 21.05 10.72 -0.40
CA TRP A 465 19.84 10.05 0.04
C TRP A 465 19.99 8.53 0.06
N GLY A 466 20.57 7.95 -0.98
CA GLY A 466 20.79 6.52 -1.11
C GLY A 466 21.80 5.90 -0.14
N ALA A 467 22.53 6.72 0.62
CA ALA A 467 23.36 6.24 1.72
C ALA A 467 22.55 6.00 3.01
N LEU A 468 21.47 6.78 3.23
CA LEU A 468 20.50 6.55 4.31
C LEU A 468 19.41 5.57 3.89
N HIS A 469 18.89 5.75 2.70
CA HIS A 469 17.67 5.11 2.20
C HIS A 469 18.04 3.97 1.25
N THR A 470 17.79 2.72 1.68
CA THR A 470 18.30 1.55 1.01
C THR A 470 17.27 0.45 0.85
N TYR A 471 17.37 -0.29 -0.27
CA TYR A 471 16.65 -1.54 -0.49
C TYR A 471 17.39 -2.70 0.15
N HIS A 472 16.71 -3.42 1.03
CA HIS A 472 17.17 -4.64 1.70
C HIS A 472 16.20 -5.77 1.46
N TRP A 473 16.41 -6.62 0.45
CA TRP A 473 15.60 -7.82 0.25
C TRP A 473 15.99 -8.89 1.27
N GLN A 474 15.09 -9.15 2.20
CA GLN A 474 15.30 -10.08 3.29
C GLN A 474 14.46 -11.35 3.09
N HIS A 475 15.14 -12.48 2.99
CA HIS A 475 14.49 -13.78 2.94
C HIS A 475 13.93 -14.18 4.32
N ASP A 476 12.71 -14.71 4.36
CA ASP A 476 12.02 -15.03 5.63
C ASP A 476 12.77 -16.04 6.52
N ILE A 477 13.50 -17.00 5.92
CA ILE A 477 14.36 -17.93 6.67
C ILE A 477 15.50 -17.15 7.34
N ALA A 478 16.09 -16.18 6.65
CA ALA A 478 17.21 -15.40 7.19
C ALA A 478 16.79 -14.52 8.37
N LYS A 479 15.56 -14.01 8.37
CA LYS A 479 15.02 -13.25 9.51
C LYS A 479 15.03 -14.07 10.81
N LYS A 480 14.80 -15.39 10.71
CA LYS A 480 14.69 -16.30 11.86
C LYS A 480 16.03 -16.89 12.32
N THR A 481 16.97 -17.12 11.41
CA THR A 481 18.18 -17.92 11.69
C THR A 481 19.45 -17.12 11.92
N GLY A 482 19.51 -15.87 11.48
CA GLY A 482 20.70 -15.00 11.62
C GLY A 482 21.95 -15.44 10.84
N LEU A 483 22.28 -16.73 10.87
CA LEU A 483 23.47 -17.33 10.28
C LEU A 483 23.51 -17.30 8.74
N LEU A 484 22.33 -17.30 8.09
CA LEU A 484 22.22 -17.37 6.63
C LEU A 484 21.98 -15.99 5.98
N LYS A 485 22.01 -14.91 6.75
CA LYS A 485 21.70 -13.56 6.22
C LYS A 485 22.56 -13.20 5.01
N GLY A 486 23.88 -13.39 5.09
CA GLY A 486 24.80 -13.04 4.00
C GLY A 486 24.62 -13.87 2.72
N TYR A 487 24.04 -15.08 2.83
CA TYR A 487 23.76 -15.95 1.69
C TYR A 487 22.38 -15.74 1.09
N LEU A 488 21.39 -15.48 1.93
CA LEU A 488 19.98 -15.39 1.53
C LEU A 488 19.54 -13.97 1.17
N ASN A 489 20.03 -12.95 1.87
CA ASN A 489 19.59 -11.57 1.64
C ASN A 489 20.33 -10.92 0.48
N ARG A 490 19.73 -9.83 -0.07
CA ARG A 490 20.35 -8.97 -1.08
C ARG A 490 20.28 -7.51 -0.65
N GLY A 491 21.33 -6.76 -0.94
CA GLY A 491 21.49 -5.36 -0.54
C GLY A 491 22.52 -5.18 0.59
N PRO A 492 22.68 -3.94 1.10
CA PRO A 492 21.90 -2.75 0.75
C PRO A 492 22.17 -2.23 -0.66
N PHE A 493 21.12 -1.73 -1.34
CA PHE A 493 21.24 -0.99 -2.58
C PHE A 493 20.66 0.41 -2.38
N PRO A 494 21.29 1.48 -2.90
CA PRO A 494 20.75 2.83 -2.81
C PRO A 494 19.34 2.93 -3.37
N ALA A 495 18.42 3.54 -2.63
CA ALA A 495 17.05 3.75 -3.03
C ALA A 495 16.74 5.23 -3.25
N GLY A 496 16.09 5.56 -4.36
CA GLY A 496 15.50 6.87 -4.60
C GLY A 496 13.99 6.82 -4.45
N GLY A 497 13.36 7.98 -4.30
CA GLY A 497 11.92 8.09 -4.03
C GLY A 497 11.61 8.18 -2.55
N ASP A 498 10.33 8.24 -2.24
CA ASP A 498 9.73 8.17 -0.91
C ASP A 498 8.31 7.57 -1.03
N VAL A 499 7.50 7.63 0.04
CA VAL A 499 6.12 7.12 0.03
C VAL A 499 5.18 7.95 -0.86
N HIS A 500 5.56 9.18 -1.22
CA HIS A 500 4.74 10.13 -2.00
C HIS A 500 5.18 10.27 -3.45
N THR A 501 6.26 9.62 -3.87
CA THR A 501 6.70 9.61 -5.27
C THR A 501 5.97 8.53 -6.07
N VAL A 502 5.88 8.66 -7.39
CA VAL A 502 5.28 7.61 -8.24
C VAL A 502 6.13 6.35 -8.16
N ASN A 503 7.45 6.47 -8.28
CA ASN A 503 8.38 5.40 -7.90
C ASN A 503 8.45 5.33 -6.37
N VAL A 504 7.56 4.56 -5.77
CA VAL A 504 7.47 4.46 -4.30
C VAL A 504 8.69 3.72 -3.74
N ALA A 505 9.30 4.32 -2.73
CA ALA A 505 10.25 3.68 -1.85
C ALA A 505 9.87 4.08 -0.41
N GLY A 506 8.94 3.32 0.17
CA GLY A 506 8.35 3.65 1.46
C GLY A 506 9.24 3.26 2.63
N PHE A 507 9.46 4.17 3.57
CA PHE A 507 10.17 3.93 4.82
C PHE A 507 9.33 4.36 6.03
N THR A 508 9.72 3.92 7.22
CA THR A 508 8.95 4.20 8.45
C THR A 508 9.41 5.49 9.10
N TRP A 509 8.62 6.54 8.96
CA TRP A 509 8.93 7.85 9.53
C TRP A 509 8.98 7.79 11.06
N GLY A 510 10.04 8.34 11.62
CA GLY A 510 10.31 8.31 13.05
C GLY A 510 11.09 7.08 13.54
N LYS A 511 11.32 6.07 12.68
CA LYS A 511 12.06 4.84 13.04
C LYS A 511 13.42 4.73 12.37
N ASN A 512 13.44 4.54 11.04
CA ASN A 512 14.65 4.40 10.23
C ASN A 512 14.36 4.82 8.79
N PHE A 513 15.35 4.67 7.90
CA PHE A 513 15.24 5.03 6.48
C PHE A 513 15.20 3.79 5.56
N ASP A 514 15.20 2.58 6.13
CA ASP A 514 15.13 1.36 5.34
C ASP A 514 13.81 1.27 4.57
N VAL A 515 13.91 0.93 3.30
CA VAL A 515 12.74 0.72 2.46
C VAL A 515 12.04 -0.58 2.85
N TRP A 516 10.75 -0.49 3.14
CA TRP A 516 9.92 -1.67 3.40
C TRP A 516 8.85 -1.90 2.34
N MET A 517 8.56 -0.90 1.49
CA MET A 517 7.53 -0.95 0.45
C MET A 517 8.08 -0.44 -0.87
N ILE A 518 7.89 -1.22 -1.93
CA ILE A 518 8.40 -0.94 -3.28
C ILE A 518 7.37 -1.30 -4.34
N PRO A 519 7.54 -0.85 -5.60
CA PRO A 519 6.94 -1.48 -6.76
C PRO A 519 7.38 -2.95 -6.87
N ALA A 520 6.57 -3.87 -6.35
CA ALA A 520 6.87 -5.31 -6.39
C ALA A 520 6.66 -5.90 -7.79
N MET A 521 5.85 -5.23 -8.62
CA MET A 521 5.62 -5.53 -10.03
C MET A 521 5.37 -4.22 -10.77
N ARG A 522 5.92 -4.09 -11.97
CA ARG A 522 5.57 -3.07 -12.95
C ARG A 522 5.18 -3.73 -14.26
N MET A 523 4.11 -3.26 -14.86
CA MET A 523 3.59 -3.76 -16.11
C MET A 523 3.18 -2.60 -17.02
N ILE A 524 3.48 -2.71 -18.31
CA ILE A 524 2.99 -1.81 -19.36
C ILE A 524 2.49 -2.68 -20.50
N VAL A 525 1.27 -2.42 -20.97
CA VAL A 525 0.73 -2.98 -22.20
C VAL A 525 0.57 -1.85 -23.21
N ASP A 526 1.43 -1.85 -24.22
CA ASP A 526 1.40 -0.90 -25.34
C ASP A 526 0.76 -1.55 -26.55
N PHE A 527 -0.48 -1.23 -26.86
CA PHE A 527 -1.20 -1.77 -28.01
C PHE A 527 -0.62 -1.30 -29.37
N ASN A 528 0.32 -0.35 -29.37
CA ASN A 528 1.03 0.06 -30.60
C ASN A 528 2.18 -0.89 -30.95
N SER A 529 2.64 -1.72 -30.01
CA SER A 529 3.77 -2.64 -30.19
C SER A 529 3.33 -4.01 -30.74
N SER A 530 4.21 -4.66 -31.50
CA SER A 530 4.06 -6.07 -31.88
C SER A 530 4.24 -7.03 -30.70
N GLU A 531 5.04 -6.62 -29.68
CA GLU A 531 5.19 -7.30 -28.39
C GLU A 531 4.66 -6.34 -27.30
N PRO A 532 3.34 -6.34 -27.04
CA PRO A 532 2.69 -5.31 -26.23
C PRO A 532 3.04 -5.34 -24.75
N LEU A 533 3.34 -6.53 -24.18
CA LEU A 533 3.47 -6.72 -22.73
C LEU A 533 4.92 -6.55 -22.27
N HIS A 534 5.16 -5.50 -21.48
CA HIS A 534 6.42 -5.22 -20.81
C HIS A 534 6.20 -5.35 -19.31
N ILE A 535 7.01 -6.15 -18.62
CA ILE A 535 6.79 -6.47 -17.21
C ILE A 535 8.12 -6.67 -16.47
N ILE A 536 8.10 -6.40 -15.18
CA ILE A 536 9.15 -6.76 -14.23
C ILE A 536 8.52 -7.06 -12.87
N THR A 537 9.00 -8.10 -12.22
CA THR A 537 8.76 -8.40 -10.79
C THR A 537 10.07 -8.22 -10.03
N THR A 538 9.99 -8.02 -8.71
CA THR A 538 11.18 -7.75 -7.90
C THR A 538 11.08 -8.52 -6.57
N PRO A 539 12.13 -9.31 -6.20
CA PRO A 539 13.45 -9.48 -6.86
C PRO A 539 13.47 -10.51 -7.97
N GLU A 540 12.72 -11.59 -7.87
CA GLU A 540 12.44 -12.69 -8.80
C GLU A 540 11.63 -13.78 -8.09
N GLU A 541 11.22 -14.82 -8.82
CA GLU A 541 10.25 -15.82 -8.38
C GLU A 541 10.86 -16.96 -7.55
N SER A 542 12.15 -17.25 -7.73
CA SER A 542 12.79 -18.37 -7.03
C SER A 542 13.10 -18.05 -5.57
N GLY A 543 12.63 -18.88 -4.65
CA GLY A 543 13.05 -18.84 -3.24
C GLY A 543 14.36 -19.60 -2.97
N HIS A 544 15.03 -20.14 -3.99
CA HIS A 544 16.25 -20.93 -3.83
C HIS A 544 17.49 -20.13 -4.23
N PRO A 545 18.40 -19.80 -3.31
CA PRO A 545 19.51 -18.88 -3.55
C PRO A 545 20.55 -19.36 -4.58
N SER A 546 20.56 -20.64 -4.94
CA SER A 546 21.42 -21.19 -6.00
C SER A 546 20.72 -21.19 -7.38
N SER A 547 19.48 -20.72 -7.47
CA SER A 547 18.80 -20.53 -8.75
C SER A 547 19.36 -19.30 -9.46
N PRO A 548 19.57 -19.32 -10.78
CA PRO A 548 19.88 -18.11 -11.53
C PRO A 548 18.73 -17.09 -11.48
N HIS A 549 17.52 -17.53 -11.12
CA HIS A 549 16.31 -16.70 -11.00
C HIS A 549 16.00 -16.37 -9.54
N TYR A 550 17.02 -16.12 -8.74
CA TYR A 550 16.86 -15.71 -7.34
C TYR A 550 16.81 -14.19 -7.17
N ASP A 551 17.63 -13.49 -7.95
CA ASP A 551 17.88 -12.05 -7.81
C ASP A 551 18.19 -11.35 -9.16
N ASP A 552 18.02 -12.03 -10.28
CA ASP A 552 18.37 -11.53 -11.62
C ASP A 552 17.49 -10.35 -12.09
N MET A 553 16.31 -10.14 -11.48
CA MET A 553 15.47 -8.97 -11.75
C MET A 553 15.87 -7.72 -10.96
N ILE A 554 16.68 -7.85 -9.91
CA ILE A 554 17.10 -6.67 -9.12
C ILE A 554 17.83 -5.63 -9.98
N PRO A 555 18.83 -5.98 -10.82
CA PRO A 555 19.47 -4.99 -11.70
C PRO A 555 18.48 -4.31 -12.66
N PHE A 556 17.55 -5.06 -13.26
CA PHE A 556 16.54 -4.50 -14.14
C PHE A 556 15.66 -3.47 -13.41
N PHE A 557 15.22 -3.80 -12.18
CA PHE A 557 14.43 -2.90 -11.36
C PHE A 557 15.18 -1.61 -11.02
N LEU A 558 16.44 -1.73 -10.57
CA LEU A 558 17.27 -0.58 -10.19
C LEU A 558 17.55 0.36 -11.37
N GLU A 559 17.67 -0.21 -12.59
CA GLU A 559 17.89 0.52 -13.84
C GLU A 559 16.59 0.97 -14.51
N GLY A 560 15.42 0.62 -13.97
CA GLY A 560 14.12 0.96 -14.54
C GLY A 560 13.81 0.26 -15.86
N ARG A 561 14.38 -0.92 -16.10
CA ARG A 561 14.19 -1.74 -17.30
C ARG A 561 13.09 -2.79 -17.12
N TYR A 562 12.54 -3.25 -18.21
CA TYR A 562 11.46 -4.24 -18.29
C TYR A 562 11.84 -5.40 -19.19
N GLN A 563 11.18 -6.54 -19.00
CA GLN A 563 11.19 -7.67 -19.92
C GLN A 563 9.99 -7.59 -20.86
N GLU A 564 10.20 -7.90 -22.13
CA GLU A 564 9.12 -8.12 -23.10
C GLU A 564 8.61 -9.55 -22.96
N ILE A 565 7.33 -9.72 -22.70
CA ILE A 565 6.70 -11.03 -22.57
C ILE A 565 5.91 -11.33 -23.84
N PRO A 566 6.32 -12.34 -24.62
CA PRO A 566 5.65 -12.69 -25.85
C PRO A 566 4.25 -13.26 -25.59
N LEU A 567 3.30 -12.94 -26.47
CA LEU A 567 1.96 -13.53 -26.42
C LEU A 567 1.70 -14.31 -27.70
N GLY A 568 1.85 -15.62 -27.63
CA GLY A 568 1.61 -16.56 -28.73
C GLY A 568 2.68 -17.64 -28.85
N SER A 569 2.30 -18.82 -29.29
CA SER A 569 3.16 -20.01 -29.30
C SER A 569 4.41 -19.88 -30.18
N GLU A 570 4.33 -19.19 -31.30
CA GLU A 570 5.50 -18.97 -32.19
C GLU A 570 6.49 -17.99 -31.59
N SER A 571 6.01 -16.92 -30.98
CA SER A 571 6.84 -15.93 -30.29
C SER A 571 7.43 -16.52 -29.01
N SER A 572 6.64 -17.24 -28.22
CA SER A 572 7.04 -17.90 -26.99
C SER A 572 8.20 -18.87 -27.16
N ASN A 573 8.18 -19.72 -28.20
CA ASN A 573 9.22 -20.72 -28.45
C ASN A 573 10.62 -20.13 -28.68
N ARG A 574 10.76 -18.84 -28.96
CA ARG A 574 12.05 -18.15 -29.12
C ARG A 574 12.65 -17.66 -27.79
N HIS A 575 11.85 -17.60 -26.74
CA HIS A 575 12.22 -16.96 -25.48
C HIS A 575 12.37 -17.95 -24.32
N TYR A 576 11.86 -19.18 -24.42
CA TYR A 576 11.95 -20.15 -23.33
C TYR A 576 13.23 -21.01 -23.43
N THR A 577 13.93 -21.12 -22.30
CA THR A 577 15.20 -21.84 -22.19
C THR A 577 14.99 -23.32 -21.83
N PHE A 578 13.89 -23.63 -21.12
CA PHE A 578 13.60 -24.98 -20.62
C PHE A 578 12.16 -25.37 -20.89
N THR A 579 11.95 -26.67 -21.09
CA THR A 579 10.63 -27.27 -21.25
C THR A 579 10.46 -28.40 -20.24
N MET A 580 9.38 -28.35 -19.44
CA MET A 580 8.96 -29.45 -18.60
C MET A 580 7.64 -30.01 -19.14
N ILE A 581 7.61 -31.32 -19.38
CA ILE A 581 6.41 -32.02 -19.83
C ILE A 581 5.82 -32.75 -18.62
N LEU A 582 4.62 -32.36 -18.25
CA LEU A 582 3.84 -33.07 -17.22
C LEU A 582 3.03 -34.18 -17.93
N THR A 583 3.27 -35.40 -17.52
CA THR A 583 2.45 -36.56 -17.98
C THR A 583 1.46 -36.97 -16.88
N PRO A 584 0.26 -37.46 -17.23
CA PRO A 584 -0.76 -37.86 -16.28
C PRO A 584 -0.27 -38.90 -15.26
#